data_472d651335c2b5f081da0ba2883b2601
#
_entry.id   472d651335c2b5f081da0ba2883b2601
#
_cell.length_a   1.000
_cell.length_b   1.000
_cell.length_c   1.000
_cell.angle_alpha   90.00
_cell.angle_beta   90.00
_cell.angle_gamma   90.00
#
_symmetry.space_group_name_H-M   'P 1'
#
loop_
_entity.id
_entity.type
_entity.pdbx_description
1 polymer ?
#
loop_
_entity_poly.entity_id
_entity_poly.type
_entity_poly.pdbx_seq_one_letter_code
_entity_poly.pdbx_strand_id
1 'polypeptide(L)'
;MTKENEIGRRQAIIGGIGGLFALGSSGVNAQGKTNLTFWTVRLNTPELSAALKGVLASFEAANPGISITHEPVSGNLVYPKFLAAVRGQSMPDIAEAFSYHPLQFAALDQMEPMDDIIALWKSNGQLDNIFSEYAYKKFYWRDHYWGVPYNLDIRPIYYRKDLLLAKGLQPPKTWEQFQAAAIATNDPGKGVFGAVFPAGNFHIAQHFYMSFMFQAGGGILDKDGNLIFGTTAKDANVRALTFLTDLATKHKVTPPGIAAHNTDDSMTLFVQGRSAFGFGTGGMISRLMKENPALFDKVGILDVLEGPAGPKGRLTAAFYNPMFVWKHSPGKEAAKTFIKWFIQPGRLEPLYRTVPGQHWPIFKSDIGTERVKSNRLLEEALTKVVPYSTDFAYPGFGRPEMGVIDGEKMFAAPVNEVVVGTKTPEKAVMDAHNEMKKLFT
;
A
#
# COMPACT_ATOMS: atom_id res chain seq x y z
N MET A 1 -8.97 49.78 -44.42
CA MET A 1 -8.81 50.71 -43.31
C MET A 1 -9.50 50.12 -42.10
N THR A 2 -9.01 49.72 -41.04
CA THR A 2 -7.66 49.47 -40.48
C THR A 2 -7.92 48.53 -39.32
N LYS A 3 -7.26 47.36 -39.28
CA LYS A 3 -7.13 46.51 -38.12
C LYS A 3 -6.17 47.24 -37.16
N GLU A 4 -6.62 47.58 -35.98
CA GLU A 4 -5.79 47.90 -34.81
C GLU A 4 -6.75 48.39 -33.71
N ASN A 5 -7.00 47.49 -32.70
CA ASN A 5 -7.36 47.80 -31.33
C ASN A 5 -8.11 46.64 -30.65
N GLU A 6 -7.46 45.48 -30.56
CA GLU A 6 -7.87 44.43 -29.62
C GLU A 6 -6.66 43.76 -28.94
N ILE A 7 -5.68 44.57 -28.51
CA ILE A 7 -4.61 44.12 -27.62
C ILE A 7 -4.54 45.13 -26.46
N GLY A 8 -5.37 44.96 -25.46
CA GLY A 8 -5.33 45.94 -24.36
C GLY A 8 -6.29 45.66 -23.18
N ARG A 9 -6.63 44.39 -22.87
CA ARG A 9 -7.40 44.10 -21.63
C ARG A 9 -7.15 42.71 -21.05
N ARG A 10 -5.89 42.24 -21.00
CA ARG A 10 -5.52 41.01 -20.26
C ARG A 10 -4.20 41.13 -19.50
N GLN A 11 -3.93 42.31 -18.96
CA GLN A 11 -2.80 42.52 -18.06
C GLN A 11 -3.25 43.40 -16.90
N ALA A 12 -3.93 42.81 -15.94
CA ALA A 12 -4.06 43.36 -14.59
C ALA A 12 -4.89 42.37 -13.74
N ILE A 13 -4.35 41.28 -13.26
CA ILE A 13 -4.65 40.57 -12.01
C ILE A 13 -3.52 39.50 -11.87
N ILE A 14 -2.29 39.98 -11.64
CA ILE A 14 -1.22 39.20 -10.98
C ILE A 14 -0.70 40.15 -9.90
N GLY A 15 -1.40 40.20 -8.83
CA GLY A 15 -1.09 40.96 -7.63
C GLY A 15 -1.34 40.12 -6.39
N GLY A 16 -0.28 39.53 -5.85
CA GLY A 16 -0.18 39.32 -4.42
C GLY A 16 -0.88 38.11 -3.80
N ILE A 17 -0.34 36.90 -3.99
CA ILE A 17 -0.26 35.93 -2.89
C ILE A 17 1.19 35.41 -2.92
N GLY A 18 2.08 36.21 -2.37
CA GLY A 18 3.42 35.79 -1.96
C GLY A 18 3.25 34.98 -0.67
N GLY A 19 2.81 33.71 -0.79
CA GLY A 19 3.00 32.75 0.27
C GLY A 19 4.49 32.48 0.37
N LEU A 20 5.12 32.90 1.45
CA LEU A 20 6.44 32.46 1.87
C LEU A 20 6.43 30.93 1.97
N PHE A 21 6.79 30.25 0.89
CA PHE A 21 7.29 28.89 1.00
C PHE A 21 8.64 29.00 1.71
N ALA A 22 8.63 28.80 3.02
CA ALA A 22 9.85 28.56 3.76
C ALA A 22 10.49 27.33 3.13
N LEU A 23 11.56 27.54 2.36
CA LEU A 23 12.50 26.51 1.97
C LEU A 23 12.99 25.89 3.29
N GLY A 24 12.49 24.70 3.60
CA GLY A 24 12.97 23.91 4.71
C GLY A 24 14.39 23.46 4.42
N SER A 25 15.35 24.37 4.52
CA SER A 25 16.76 24.01 4.54
C SER A 25 17.06 23.35 5.87
N SER A 26 17.48 22.09 5.86
CA SER A 26 18.15 21.46 6.98
C SER A 26 19.40 22.28 7.32
N GLY A 27 19.25 23.20 8.24
CA GLY A 27 20.34 24.06 8.70
C GLY A 27 20.80 23.62 10.09
N VAL A 28 22.08 23.70 10.35
CA VAL A 28 22.60 23.67 11.72
C VAL A 28 22.17 24.97 12.38
N ASN A 29 21.26 24.89 13.35
CA ASN A 29 20.86 26.05 14.15
C ASN A 29 22.02 26.57 14.99
N ALA A 30 21.96 27.83 15.44
CA ALA A 30 22.95 28.48 16.27
C ALA A 30 23.30 27.76 17.59
N GLN A 31 22.62 26.67 17.92
CA GLN A 31 22.89 25.76 19.06
C GLN A 31 23.49 24.42 18.62
N GLY A 32 23.94 24.27 17.36
CA GLY A 32 24.54 23.02 16.88
C GLY A 32 23.57 21.86 16.66
N LYS A 33 22.24 22.12 16.65
CA LYS A 33 21.20 21.10 16.48
C LYS A 33 20.90 20.87 14.99
N THR A 34 20.90 19.61 14.55
CA THR A 34 20.51 19.21 13.19
C THR A 34 19.00 19.06 13.13
N ASN A 35 18.32 19.86 12.31
CA ASN A 35 16.88 19.74 12.05
C ASN A 35 16.66 18.92 10.80
N LEU A 36 15.87 17.85 10.90
CA LEU A 36 15.51 16.97 9.81
C LEU A 36 14.01 17.11 9.50
N THR A 37 13.67 17.09 8.22
CA THR A 37 12.29 17.01 7.73
C THR A 37 11.94 15.56 7.42
N PHE A 38 10.77 15.11 7.88
CA PHE A 38 10.30 13.73 7.70
C PHE A 38 8.89 13.72 7.09
N TRP A 39 8.78 13.29 5.84
CA TRP A 39 7.49 13.09 5.16
C TRP A 39 6.98 11.68 5.35
N THR A 40 5.71 11.54 5.75
CA THR A 40 5.05 10.24 5.91
C THR A 40 3.75 10.15 5.16
N VAL A 41 3.48 9.00 4.60
CA VAL A 41 2.26 8.68 3.85
C VAL A 41 1.32 7.81 4.66
N ARG A 42 1.89 6.90 5.44
CA ARG A 42 1.13 5.91 6.21
C ARG A 42 0.82 6.36 7.64
N LEU A 43 1.53 7.36 8.14
CA LEU A 43 1.38 7.92 9.49
C LEU A 43 0.65 9.30 9.44
N ASN A 44 -0.35 9.42 8.55
CA ASN A 44 -0.98 10.69 8.18
C ASN A 44 -2.36 10.93 8.79
N THR A 45 -2.92 9.97 9.56
CA THR A 45 -4.17 10.25 10.29
C THR A 45 -3.89 11.10 11.55
N PRO A 46 -4.87 11.86 12.05
CA PRO A 46 -4.69 12.67 13.26
C PRO A 46 -4.20 11.85 14.45
N GLU A 47 -4.77 10.65 14.65
CA GLU A 47 -4.41 9.75 15.74
C GLU A 47 -2.97 9.23 15.60
N LEU A 48 -2.57 8.78 14.41
CA LEU A 48 -1.21 8.31 14.14
C LEU A 48 -0.18 9.43 14.23
N SER A 49 -0.52 10.62 13.72
CA SER A 49 0.35 11.80 13.84
C SER A 49 0.54 12.22 15.30
N ALA A 50 -0.50 12.10 16.14
CA ALA A 50 -0.40 12.36 17.57
C ALA A 50 0.50 11.32 18.28
N ALA A 51 0.31 10.02 17.98
CA ALA A 51 1.15 8.95 18.53
C ALA A 51 2.61 9.09 18.07
N LEU A 52 2.83 9.45 16.80
CA LEU A 52 4.16 9.69 16.25
C LEU A 52 4.90 10.82 16.97
N LYS A 53 4.23 11.89 17.37
CA LYS A 53 4.85 12.97 18.16
C LYS A 53 5.51 12.44 19.45
N GLY A 54 4.87 11.50 20.14
CA GLY A 54 5.43 10.86 21.32
C GLY A 54 6.69 10.03 21.01
N VAL A 55 6.67 9.31 19.88
CA VAL A 55 7.82 8.53 19.42
C VAL A 55 8.98 9.45 19.03
N LEU A 56 8.71 10.54 18.30
CA LEU A 56 9.72 11.53 17.92
C LEU A 56 10.32 12.23 19.14
N ALA A 57 9.50 12.64 20.12
CA ALA A 57 9.98 13.23 21.37
C ALA A 57 10.92 12.28 22.14
N SER A 58 10.61 10.98 22.14
CA SER A 58 11.48 9.97 22.78
C SER A 58 12.82 9.82 22.05
N PHE A 59 12.83 9.95 20.72
CA PHE A 59 14.06 9.97 19.94
C PHE A 59 14.90 11.22 20.25
N GLU A 60 14.28 12.40 20.22
CA GLU A 60 14.94 13.68 20.44
C GLU A 60 15.54 13.79 21.86
N ALA A 61 14.83 13.24 22.87
CA ALA A 61 15.36 13.15 24.24
C ALA A 61 16.63 12.29 24.33
N ALA A 62 16.68 11.20 23.56
CA ALA A 62 17.86 10.32 23.49
C ALA A 62 18.97 10.89 22.58
N ASN A 63 18.67 11.85 21.71
CA ASN A 63 19.58 12.44 20.73
C ASN A 63 19.42 13.97 20.70
N PRO A 64 19.84 14.70 21.75
CA PRO A 64 19.53 16.12 21.90
C PRO A 64 20.09 17.03 20.81
N GLY A 65 21.06 16.54 20.02
CA GLY A 65 21.62 17.22 18.85
C GLY A 65 20.78 17.10 17.58
N ILE A 66 19.66 16.35 17.59
CA ILE A 66 18.80 16.12 16.42
C ILE A 66 17.35 16.50 16.74
N SER A 67 16.65 17.11 15.81
CA SER A 67 15.20 17.32 15.88
C SER A 67 14.54 16.90 14.57
N ILE A 68 13.27 16.44 14.66
CA ILE A 68 12.52 15.94 13.53
C ILE A 68 11.24 16.77 13.34
N THR A 69 11.11 17.40 12.18
CA THR A 69 9.87 18.05 11.76
C THR A 69 9.07 17.08 10.88
N HIS A 70 7.95 16.61 11.40
CA HIS A 70 7.07 15.68 10.70
C HIS A 70 6.06 16.40 9.83
N GLU A 71 5.93 15.96 8.57
CA GLU A 71 4.93 16.43 7.62
C GLU A 71 4.15 15.24 7.04
N PRO A 72 2.84 15.10 7.37
CA PRO A 72 2.00 14.06 6.79
C PRO A 72 1.64 14.41 5.34
N VAL A 73 1.69 13.42 4.45
CA VAL A 73 1.36 13.53 3.03
C VAL A 73 0.17 12.62 2.72
N SER A 74 -0.81 13.11 1.98
CA SER A 74 -1.92 12.27 1.51
C SER A 74 -1.43 11.20 0.54
N GLY A 75 -1.90 9.95 0.72
CA GLY A 75 -1.52 8.83 -0.13
C GLY A 75 -1.81 9.04 -1.62
N ASN A 76 -2.90 9.74 -1.94
CA ASN A 76 -3.26 10.05 -3.33
C ASN A 76 -2.36 11.14 -3.94
N LEU A 77 -1.67 11.93 -3.13
CA LEU A 77 -0.83 13.04 -3.55
C LEU A 77 0.67 12.76 -3.41
N VAL A 78 1.07 11.66 -2.79
CA VAL A 78 2.48 11.39 -2.49
C VAL A 78 3.33 11.29 -3.74
N TYR A 79 2.88 10.54 -4.73
CA TYR A 79 3.65 10.36 -5.96
C TYR A 79 3.86 11.66 -6.75
N PRO A 80 2.81 12.43 -7.10
CA PRO A 80 3.03 13.74 -7.73
C PRO A 80 3.80 14.72 -6.84
N LYS A 81 3.65 14.68 -5.51
CA LYS A 81 4.43 15.54 -4.60
C LYS A 81 5.91 15.20 -4.64
N PHE A 82 6.29 13.92 -4.63
CA PHE A 82 7.70 13.52 -4.78
C PHE A 82 8.28 13.93 -6.13
N LEU A 83 7.54 13.72 -7.23
CA LEU A 83 8.00 14.16 -8.55
C LEU A 83 8.20 15.68 -8.63
N ALA A 84 7.28 16.45 -8.03
CA ALA A 84 7.42 17.91 -7.96
C ALA A 84 8.61 18.32 -7.09
N ALA A 85 8.80 17.68 -5.95
CA ALA A 85 9.91 17.95 -5.04
C ALA A 85 11.27 17.64 -5.69
N VAL A 86 11.39 16.53 -6.42
CA VAL A 86 12.60 16.17 -7.17
C VAL A 86 12.91 17.25 -8.22
N ARG A 87 11.90 17.68 -9.00
CA ARG A 87 12.08 18.74 -9.99
C ARG A 87 12.44 20.09 -9.36
N GLY A 88 11.86 20.41 -8.22
CA GLY A 88 12.05 21.67 -7.48
C GLY A 88 13.23 21.64 -6.50
N GLN A 89 13.96 20.52 -6.38
CA GLN A 89 15.04 20.32 -5.40
C GLN A 89 14.63 20.64 -3.97
N SER A 90 13.39 20.26 -3.59
CA SER A 90 12.76 20.57 -2.30
C SER A 90 12.30 19.32 -1.56
N MET A 91 13.02 18.18 -1.74
CA MET A 91 12.75 16.94 -1.05
C MET A 91 13.01 17.06 0.46
N PRO A 92 12.34 16.26 1.31
CA PRO A 92 12.65 16.19 2.73
C PRO A 92 13.99 15.47 2.96
N ASP A 93 14.49 15.46 4.20
CA ASP A 93 15.67 14.67 4.56
C ASP A 93 15.34 13.18 4.57
N ILE A 94 14.19 12.84 5.16
CA ILE A 94 13.70 11.47 5.34
C ILE A 94 12.30 11.38 4.73
N ALA A 95 12.02 10.27 4.06
CA ALA A 95 10.66 9.94 3.67
C ALA A 95 10.30 8.48 4.00
N GLU A 96 9.02 8.30 4.26
CA GLU A 96 8.33 7.03 4.19
C GLU A 96 7.40 7.08 2.97
N ALA A 97 7.33 6.01 2.22
CA ALA A 97 6.58 5.99 0.96
C ALA A 97 6.00 4.61 0.65
N PHE A 98 5.41 4.50 -0.53
CA PHE A 98 4.96 3.22 -1.04
C PHE A 98 6.13 2.41 -1.63
N SER A 99 5.93 1.16 -1.62
CA SER A 99 6.78 0.02 -1.94
C SER A 99 8.03 0.27 -2.80
N TYR A 100 7.90 0.78 -4.03
CA TYR A 100 9.02 0.86 -4.99
C TYR A 100 9.51 2.28 -5.30
N HIS A 101 8.96 3.30 -4.67
CA HIS A 101 9.40 4.68 -4.89
C HIS A 101 10.92 4.87 -4.69
N PRO A 102 11.59 4.25 -3.67
CA PRO A 102 13.03 4.42 -3.52
C PRO A 102 13.83 3.98 -4.75
N LEU A 103 13.44 2.87 -5.41
CA LEU A 103 14.18 2.36 -6.59
C LEU A 103 14.02 3.29 -7.79
N GLN A 104 12.83 3.83 -8.00
CA GLN A 104 12.58 4.81 -9.05
C GLN A 104 13.44 6.05 -8.87
N PHE A 105 13.49 6.60 -7.66
CA PHE A 105 14.27 7.79 -7.37
C PHE A 105 15.78 7.50 -7.31
N ALA A 106 16.19 6.29 -6.96
CA ALA A 106 17.58 5.84 -7.08
C ALA A 106 18.03 5.80 -8.55
N ALA A 107 17.16 5.37 -9.46
CA ALA A 107 17.44 5.41 -10.91
C ALA A 107 17.62 6.85 -11.44
N LEU A 108 17.05 7.85 -10.75
CA LEU A 108 17.23 9.28 -11.01
C LEU A 108 18.41 9.91 -10.23
N ASP A 109 19.22 9.10 -9.56
CA ASP A 109 20.35 9.54 -8.72
C ASP A 109 19.94 10.48 -7.58
N GLN A 110 18.76 10.29 -7.00
CA GLN A 110 18.22 11.16 -5.95
C GLN A 110 18.29 10.55 -4.53
N MET A 111 18.78 9.33 -4.40
CA MET A 111 18.71 8.58 -3.14
C MET A 111 20.07 8.40 -2.49
N GLU A 112 20.08 8.32 -1.17
CA GLU A 112 21.21 7.88 -0.35
C GLU A 112 21.15 6.36 -0.13
N PRO A 113 22.26 5.60 -0.34
CA PRO A 113 22.30 4.17 -0.02
C PRO A 113 22.08 3.89 1.46
N MET A 114 21.35 2.80 1.75
CA MET A 114 21.00 2.37 3.11
C MET A 114 21.72 1.09 3.53
N ASP A 115 22.83 0.76 2.87
CA ASP A 115 23.60 -0.48 3.06
C ASP A 115 24.09 -0.66 4.50
N ASP A 116 24.46 0.44 5.16
CA ASP A 116 24.94 0.45 6.54
C ASP A 116 23.87 -0.02 7.54
N ILE A 117 22.58 0.23 7.27
CA ILE A 117 21.48 -0.26 8.11
C ILE A 117 21.27 -1.76 7.90
N ILE A 118 21.31 -2.23 6.65
CA ILE A 118 21.20 -3.67 6.35
C ILE A 118 22.40 -4.43 6.91
N ALA A 119 23.61 -3.88 6.80
CA ALA A 119 24.81 -4.45 7.39
C ALA A 119 24.72 -4.54 8.92
N LEU A 120 24.20 -3.50 9.58
CA LEU A 120 23.92 -3.52 11.03
C LEU A 120 22.92 -4.63 11.39
N TRP A 121 21.80 -4.76 10.64
CA TRP A 121 20.81 -5.81 10.89
C TRP A 121 21.38 -7.21 10.70
N LYS A 122 22.28 -7.36 9.74
CA LYS A 122 22.98 -8.64 9.52
C LYS A 122 23.92 -8.95 10.71
N SER A 123 24.70 -7.98 11.17
CA SER A 123 25.68 -8.17 12.23
C SER A 123 25.07 -8.45 13.61
N ASN A 124 23.86 -7.95 13.88
CA ASN A 124 23.17 -8.10 15.16
C ASN A 124 22.03 -9.14 15.14
N GLY A 125 21.87 -9.90 14.02
CA GLY A 125 20.86 -10.96 13.88
C GLY A 125 19.44 -10.47 13.60
N GLN A 126 19.23 -9.16 13.39
CA GLN A 126 17.89 -8.64 13.10
C GLN A 126 17.33 -9.12 11.76
N LEU A 127 18.17 -9.43 10.77
CA LEU A 127 17.68 -9.99 9.50
C LEU A 127 16.97 -11.34 9.69
N ASP A 128 17.42 -12.19 10.62
CA ASP A 128 16.80 -13.48 10.91
C ASP A 128 15.45 -13.33 11.62
N ASN A 129 15.24 -12.18 12.26
CA ASN A 129 14.00 -11.81 12.91
C ASN A 129 12.94 -11.23 11.95
N ILE A 130 13.30 -10.87 10.71
CA ILE A 130 12.34 -10.41 9.70
C ILE A 130 11.51 -11.59 9.17
N PHE A 131 10.23 -11.36 8.87
CA PHE A 131 9.32 -12.41 8.39
C PHE A 131 9.76 -13.06 7.09
N SER A 132 10.28 -12.24 6.17
CA SER A 132 10.67 -12.65 4.83
C SER A 132 11.88 -11.82 4.39
N GLU A 133 12.87 -12.48 3.83
CA GLU A 133 14.00 -11.78 3.19
C GLU A 133 13.54 -10.87 2.03
N TYR A 134 12.39 -11.17 1.44
CA TYR A 134 11.78 -10.34 0.42
C TYR A 134 11.51 -8.92 0.93
N ALA A 135 11.22 -8.75 2.23
CA ALA A 135 10.94 -7.46 2.85
C ALA A 135 12.02 -6.40 2.59
N TYR A 136 13.29 -6.80 2.61
CA TYR A 136 14.42 -5.87 2.40
C TYR A 136 15.09 -6.06 1.04
N LYS A 137 15.18 -7.30 0.50
CA LYS A 137 15.82 -7.57 -0.80
C LYS A 137 15.13 -6.87 -1.97
N LYS A 138 13.85 -6.58 -1.88
CA LYS A 138 13.11 -5.82 -2.89
C LYS A 138 13.64 -4.39 -3.10
N PHE A 139 14.37 -3.83 -2.16
CA PHE A 139 14.99 -2.51 -2.26
C PHE A 139 16.44 -2.55 -2.75
N TYR A 140 16.95 -3.75 -3.08
CA TYR A 140 18.29 -3.92 -3.61
C TYR A 140 18.29 -3.74 -5.13
N TRP A 141 19.15 -2.82 -5.61
CA TRP A 141 19.32 -2.53 -7.03
C TRP A 141 20.67 -1.86 -7.27
N ARG A 142 21.41 -2.26 -8.32
CA ARG A 142 22.76 -1.77 -8.64
C ARG A 142 23.68 -1.75 -7.42
N ASP A 143 23.81 -2.91 -6.79
CA ASP A 143 24.71 -3.18 -5.66
C ASP A 143 24.43 -2.41 -4.36
N HIS A 144 23.30 -1.71 -4.25
CA HIS A 144 22.90 -0.95 -3.08
C HIS A 144 21.46 -1.22 -2.63
N TYR A 145 21.21 -1.06 -1.34
CA TYR A 145 19.87 -0.98 -0.76
C TYR A 145 19.41 0.49 -0.73
N TRP A 146 18.28 0.80 -1.34
CA TRP A 146 17.76 2.17 -1.49
C TRP A 146 16.62 2.50 -0.53
N GLY A 147 16.29 1.59 0.36
CA GLY A 147 15.29 1.75 1.41
C GLY A 147 15.36 0.61 2.40
N VAL A 148 14.79 0.84 3.58
CA VAL A 148 14.66 -0.18 4.62
C VAL A 148 13.21 -0.33 5.01
N PRO A 149 12.67 -1.56 5.11
CA PRO A 149 11.29 -1.76 5.49
C PRO A 149 11.07 -1.35 6.95
N TYR A 150 9.93 -0.74 7.25
CA TYR A 150 9.56 -0.43 8.63
C TYR A 150 8.20 -1.00 9.05
N ASN A 151 7.31 -1.26 8.09
CA ASN A 151 6.04 -1.93 8.33
C ASN A 151 5.60 -2.80 7.15
N LEU A 152 4.63 -3.67 7.42
CA LEU A 152 3.92 -4.45 6.43
C LEU A 152 2.46 -3.96 6.37
N ASP A 153 1.91 -3.79 5.17
CA ASP A 153 0.53 -3.42 4.88
C ASP A 153 -0.15 -4.53 4.08
N ILE A 154 -1.16 -5.18 4.67
CA ILE A 154 -1.80 -6.39 4.14
C ILE A 154 -3.15 -6.11 3.48
N ARG A 155 -3.62 -7.08 2.64
CA ARG A 155 -4.90 -7.04 1.91
C ARG A 155 -5.79 -8.24 2.25
N PRO A 156 -6.39 -8.27 3.46
CA PRO A 156 -7.30 -9.33 3.85
C PRO A 156 -8.64 -9.25 3.11
N ILE A 157 -9.29 -10.40 2.97
CA ILE A 157 -10.72 -10.48 2.68
C ILE A 157 -11.43 -10.81 3.99
N TYR A 158 -12.28 -9.89 4.43
CA TYR A 158 -13.13 -10.05 5.61
C TYR A 158 -14.44 -10.72 5.23
N TYR A 159 -15.03 -11.49 6.14
CA TYR A 159 -16.32 -12.13 5.88
C TYR A 159 -17.24 -12.10 7.10
N ARG A 160 -18.53 -12.14 6.85
CA ARG A 160 -19.60 -12.22 7.84
C ARG A 160 -19.90 -13.67 8.19
N LYS A 161 -19.43 -14.12 9.36
CA LYS A 161 -19.65 -15.49 9.88
C LYS A 161 -21.16 -15.81 9.99
N ASP A 162 -21.94 -14.87 10.49
CA ASP A 162 -23.38 -15.02 10.69
C ASP A 162 -24.16 -15.17 9.37
N LEU A 163 -23.77 -14.44 8.30
CA LEU A 163 -24.42 -14.58 7.00
C LEU A 163 -24.10 -15.91 6.31
N LEU A 164 -22.86 -16.39 6.43
CA LEU A 164 -22.50 -17.71 5.94
C LEU A 164 -23.24 -18.81 6.71
N LEU A 165 -23.24 -18.73 8.04
CA LEU A 165 -23.93 -19.70 8.89
C LEU A 165 -25.44 -19.76 8.58
N ALA A 166 -26.10 -18.62 8.38
CA ALA A 166 -27.51 -18.55 8.00
C ALA A 166 -27.82 -19.24 6.66
N LYS A 167 -26.81 -19.48 5.83
CA LYS A 167 -26.90 -20.21 4.56
C LYS A 167 -26.32 -21.63 4.65
N GLY A 168 -25.91 -22.10 5.83
CA GLY A 168 -25.27 -23.41 6.02
C GLY A 168 -23.88 -23.52 5.37
N LEU A 169 -23.21 -22.38 5.13
CA LEU A 169 -21.92 -22.32 4.44
C LEU A 169 -20.75 -22.24 5.41
N GLN A 170 -19.65 -22.88 5.03
CA GLN A 170 -18.35 -22.70 5.69
C GLN A 170 -17.58 -21.55 5.01
N PRO A 171 -16.58 -20.95 5.69
CA PRO A 171 -15.68 -20.00 5.06
C PRO A 171 -15.02 -20.59 3.80
N PRO A 172 -15.11 -19.91 2.65
CA PRO A 172 -14.59 -20.41 1.38
C PRO A 172 -13.06 -20.51 1.40
N LYS A 173 -12.53 -21.54 0.74
CA LYS A 173 -11.08 -21.79 0.59
C LYS A 173 -10.61 -21.68 -0.85
N THR A 174 -11.52 -21.80 -1.83
CA THR A 174 -11.21 -21.67 -3.25
C THR A 174 -12.02 -20.55 -3.90
N TRP A 175 -11.64 -20.15 -5.10
CA TRP A 175 -12.35 -19.15 -5.88
C TRP A 175 -13.81 -19.54 -6.14
N GLU A 176 -14.05 -20.80 -6.49
CA GLU A 176 -15.39 -21.31 -6.77
C GLU A 176 -16.27 -21.28 -5.52
N GLN A 177 -15.72 -21.67 -4.39
CA GLN A 177 -16.42 -21.60 -3.11
C GLN A 177 -16.73 -20.16 -2.71
N PHE A 178 -15.76 -19.24 -2.93
CA PHE A 178 -15.94 -17.83 -2.66
C PHE A 178 -17.07 -17.23 -3.52
N GLN A 179 -17.02 -17.47 -4.83
CA GLN A 179 -18.07 -17.02 -5.76
C GLN A 179 -19.44 -17.57 -5.38
N ALA A 180 -19.55 -18.87 -5.12
CA ALA A 180 -20.80 -19.51 -4.71
C ALA A 180 -21.33 -18.91 -3.39
N ALA A 181 -20.47 -18.68 -2.41
CA ALA A 181 -20.85 -18.07 -1.14
C ALA A 181 -21.30 -16.60 -1.32
N ALA A 182 -20.62 -15.83 -2.16
CA ALA A 182 -21.02 -14.45 -2.46
C ALA A 182 -22.39 -14.40 -3.14
N ILE A 183 -22.67 -15.31 -4.07
CA ILE A 183 -23.98 -15.41 -4.71
C ILE A 183 -25.07 -15.80 -3.70
N ALA A 184 -24.83 -16.82 -2.88
CA ALA A 184 -25.79 -17.32 -1.90
C ALA A 184 -26.14 -16.32 -0.80
N THR A 185 -25.21 -15.43 -0.45
CA THR A 185 -25.38 -14.41 0.61
C THR A 185 -25.86 -13.07 0.08
N ASN A 186 -25.96 -12.90 -1.24
CA ASN A 186 -26.41 -11.66 -1.86
C ASN A 186 -27.94 -11.50 -1.68
N ASP A 187 -28.34 -10.43 -0.97
CA ASP A 187 -29.74 -10.09 -0.74
C ASP A 187 -29.92 -8.55 -0.86
N PRO A 188 -29.93 -8.03 -2.11
CA PRO A 188 -30.07 -6.60 -2.35
C PRO A 188 -31.38 -6.02 -1.80
N GLY A 189 -32.44 -6.85 -1.68
CA GLY A 189 -33.71 -6.46 -1.08
C GLY A 189 -33.59 -6.08 0.39
N LYS A 190 -32.61 -6.64 1.10
CA LYS A 190 -32.27 -6.27 2.47
C LYS A 190 -31.08 -5.29 2.56
N GLY A 191 -30.60 -4.80 1.41
CA GLY A 191 -29.43 -3.93 1.34
C GLY A 191 -28.09 -4.62 1.68
N VAL A 192 -28.03 -5.97 1.55
CA VAL A 192 -26.84 -6.77 1.79
C VAL A 192 -26.32 -7.34 0.48
N PHE A 193 -25.11 -7.02 0.13
CA PHE A 193 -24.44 -7.50 -1.08
C PHE A 193 -23.54 -8.69 -0.77
N GLY A 194 -23.33 -9.56 -1.76
CA GLY A 194 -22.43 -10.72 -1.61
C GLY A 194 -20.99 -10.29 -1.38
N ALA A 195 -20.50 -9.32 -2.15
CA ALA A 195 -19.13 -8.82 -2.00
C ALA A 195 -19.05 -7.31 -2.24
N VAL A 196 -18.10 -6.64 -1.59
CA VAL A 196 -17.73 -5.27 -1.87
C VAL A 196 -16.21 -5.15 -1.97
N PHE A 197 -15.72 -4.54 -3.05
CA PHE A 197 -14.31 -4.30 -3.30
C PHE A 197 -14.10 -2.96 -4.01
N PRO A 198 -12.92 -2.31 -3.90
CA PRO A 198 -12.65 -1.10 -4.64
C PRO A 198 -12.47 -1.43 -6.13
N ALA A 199 -13.35 -0.91 -6.98
CA ALA A 199 -13.29 -1.09 -8.44
C ALA A 199 -13.05 0.22 -9.20
N GLY A 200 -12.94 1.34 -8.51
CA GLY A 200 -12.53 2.62 -9.07
C GLY A 200 -11.03 2.65 -9.42
N ASN A 201 -10.63 3.58 -10.26
CA ASN A 201 -9.22 3.76 -10.63
C ASN A 201 -8.44 4.45 -9.50
N PHE A 202 -8.27 3.75 -8.38
CA PHE A 202 -7.56 4.18 -7.18
C PHE A 202 -6.39 3.25 -6.85
N HIS A 203 -5.36 3.78 -6.22
CA HIS A 203 -4.11 3.06 -5.94
C HIS A 203 -4.33 1.68 -5.29
N ILE A 204 -5.14 1.58 -4.24
CA ILE A 204 -5.34 0.29 -3.53
C ILE A 204 -6.22 -0.70 -4.33
N ALA A 205 -7.05 -0.23 -5.28
CA ALA A 205 -7.89 -1.11 -6.08
C ALA A 205 -7.07 -2.16 -6.86
N GLN A 206 -5.89 -1.77 -7.35
CA GLN A 206 -5.00 -2.66 -8.10
C GLN A 206 -4.48 -3.84 -7.28
N HIS A 207 -4.38 -3.71 -5.94
CA HIS A 207 -3.78 -4.71 -5.07
C HIS A 207 -4.62 -5.99 -4.97
N PHE A 208 -5.93 -5.88 -5.05
CA PHE A 208 -6.81 -7.05 -5.02
C PHE A 208 -6.75 -7.82 -6.33
N TYR A 209 -6.71 -7.14 -7.46
CA TYR A 209 -6.46 -7.79 -8.75
C TYR A 209 -5.12 -8.54 -8.73
N MET A 210 -4.07 -7.94 -8.20
CA MET A 210 -2.77 -8.58 -8.07
C MET A 210 -2.82 -9.86 -7.22
N SER A 211 -3.57 -9.87 -6.11
CA SER A 211 -3.76 -11.08 -5.30
C SER A 211 -4.34 -12.23 -6.14
N PHE A 212 -5.36 -11.93 -6.94
CA PHE A 212 -5.94 -12.93 -7.84
C PHE A 212 -5.00 -13.31 -8.99
N MET A 213 -4.16 -12.40 -9.50
CA MET A 213 -3.13 -12.75 -10.49
C MET A 213 -2.20 -13.86 -9.97
N PHE A 214 -1.68 -13.71 -8.76
CA PHE A 214 -0.83 -14.74 -8.16
C PHE A 214 -1.56 -16.06 -7.99
N GLN A 215 -2.81 -16.02 -7.50
CA GLN A 215 -3.64 -17.20 -7.32
C GLN A 215 -4.00 -17.90 -8.64
N ALA A 216 -3.97 -17.17 -9.76
CA ALA A 216 -4.13 -17.73 -11.11
C ALA A 216 -2.81 -18.25 -11.71
N GLY A 217 -1.68 -18.04 -11.06
CA GLY A 217 -0.34 -18.36 -11.59
C GLY A 217 0.22 -17.28 -12.52
N GLY A 218 -0.35 -16.08 -12.48
CA GLY A 218 0.12 -14.91 -13.21
C GLY A 218 1.07 -14.03 -12.41
N GLY A 219 1.36 -12.86 -12.96
CA GLY A 219 2.26 -11.88 -12.37
C GLY A 219 2.63 -10.79 -13.35
N ILE A 220 3.53 -9.93 -12.94
CA ILE A 220 3.99 -8.79 -13.74
C ILE A 220 5.38 -9.07 -14.31
N LEU A 221 6.27 -9.53 -13.46
CA LEU A 221 7.65 -9.89 -13.81
C LEU A 221 7.89 -11.38 -13.60
N ASP A 222 8.84 -11.94 -14.37
CA ASP A 222 9.42 -13.23 -14.06
C ASP A 222 10.53 -13.10 -12.99
N LYS A 223 11.17 -14.24 -12.63
CA LYS A 223 12.27 -14.27 -11.65
C LYS A 223 13.50 -13.47 -12.09
N ASP A 224 13.66 -13.23 -13.39
CA ASP A 224 14.78 -12.51 -13.98
C ASP A 224 14.44 -11.02 -14.21
N GLY A 225 13.22 -10.60 -13.82
CA GLY A 225 12.75 -9.23 -13.93
C GLY A 225 12.23 -8.83 -15.31
N ASN A 226 11.94 -9.78 -16.19
CA ASN A 226 11.34 -9.49 -17.49
C ASN A 226 9.82 -9.27 -17.34
N LEU A 227 9.28 -8.35 -18.13
CA LEU A 227 7.84 -8.06 -18.14
C LEU A 227 7.07 -9.21 -18.80
N ILE A 228 6.26 -9.94 -18.01
CA ILE A 228 5.46 -11.08 -18.47
C ILE A 228 3.95 -10.82 -18.49
N PHE A 229 3.49 -9.66 -18.03
CA PHE A 229 2.09 -9.36 -17.75
C PHE A 229 1.12 -9.67 -18.89
N GLY A 230 1.45 -9.30 -20.12
CA GLY A 230 0.63 -9.55 -21.33
C GLY A 230 1.25 -10.58 -22.27
N THR A 231 2.25 -11.34 -21.82
CA THR A 231 2.92 -12.38 -22.61
C THR A 231 2.74 -13.75 -21.95
N THR A 232 3.72 -14.31 -21.30
CA THR A 232 3.64 -15.66 -20.68
C THR A 232 2.64 -15.75 -19.53
N ALA A 233 2.35 -14.63 -18.82
CA ALA A 233 1.35 -14.56 -17.77
C ALA A 233 -0.04 -14.10 -18.26
N LYS A 234 -0.20 -13.76 -19.55
CA LYS A 234 -1.42 -13.18 -20.11
C LYS A 234 -2.70 -13.92 -19.69
N ASP A 235 -2.76 -15.22 -19.96
CA ASP A 235 -3.98 -15.98 -19.74
C ASP A 235 -4.35 -16.10 -18.25
N ALA A 236 -3.36 -16.21 -17.38
CA ALA A 236 -3.55 -16.22 -15.93
C ALA A 236 -4.05 -14.85 -15.44
N ASN A 237 -3.46 -13.75 -15.92
CA ASN A 237 -3.85 -12.40 -15.58
C ASN A 237 -5.25 -12.04 -16.09
N VAL A 238 -5.60 -12.46 -17.31
CA VAL A 238 -6.97 -12.31 -17.86
C VAL A 238 -7.97 -13.09 -17.01
N ARG A 239 -7.66 -14.34 -16.63
CA ARG A 239 -8.52 -15.17 -15.78
C ARG A 239 -8.75 -14.51 -14.41
N ALA A 240 -7.71 -13.95 -13.80
CA ALA A 240 -7.81 -13.25 -12.53
C ALA A 240 -8.69 -12.00 -12.63
N LEU A 241 -8.51 -11.20 -13.68
CA LEU A 241 -9.32 -10.02 -13.94
C LEU A 241 -10.79 -10.40 -14.16
N THR A 242 -11.04 -11.42 -14.98
CA THR A 242 -12.40 -11.93 -15.24
C THR A 242 -13.05 -12.37 -13.94
N PHE A 243 -12.36 -13.19 -13.12
CA PHE A 243 -12.92 -13.67 -11.86
C PHE A 243 -13.34 -12.51 -10.92
N LEU A 244 -12.47 -11.52 -10.74
CA LEU A 244 -12.76 -10.38 -9.88
C LEU A 244 -13.91 -9.53 -10.42
N THR A 245 -13.91 -9.24 -11.72
CA THR A 245 -14.89 -8.35 -12.33
C THR A 245 -16.24 -9.03 -12.57
N ASP A 246 -16.27 -10.35 -12.75
CA ASP A 246 -17.52 -11.14 -12.87
C ASP A 246 -18.41 -11.04 -11.63
N LEU A 247 -17.83 -10.79 -10.44
CA LEU A 247 -18.63 -10.51 -9.24
C LEU A 247 -19.57 -9.31 -9.44
N ALA A 248 -19.14 -8.31 -10.18
CA ALA A 248 -19.92 -7.11 -10.47
C ALA A 248 -20.73 -7.24 -11.78
N THR A 249 -20.11 -7.71 -12.85
CA THR A 249 -20.67 -7.63 -14.21
C THR A 249 -21.61 -8.79 -14.53
N LYS A 250 -21.26 -10.01 -14.15
CA LYS A 250 -22.00 -11.24 -14.44
C LYS A 250 -22.90 -11.66 -13.29
N HIS A 251 -22.32 -11.77 -12.08
CA HIS A 251 -23.05 -12.29 -10.92
C HIS A 251 -23.84 -11.21 -10.18
N LYS A 252 -23.51 -9.92 -10.40
CA LYS A 252 -24.19 -8.75 -9.82
C LYS A 252 -24.34 -8.85 -8.29
N VAL A 253 -23.30 -9.37 -7.63
CA VAL A 253 -23.26 -9.53 -6.16
C VAL A 253 -22.64 -8.34 -5.44
N THR A 254 -22.36 -7.25 -6.16
CA THR A 254 -21.79 -6.01 -5.63
C THR A 254 -22.82 -4.88 -5.62
N PRO A 255 -22.62 -3.84 -4.79
CA PRO A 255 -23.51 -2.68 -4.81
C PRO A 255 -23.48 -1.96 -6.16
N PRO A 256 -24.61 -1.30 -6.54
CA PRO A 256 -24.62 -0.40 -7.69
C PRO A 256 -23.55 0.69 -7.56
N GLY A 257 -22.95 1.09 -8.69
CA GLY A 257 -21.91 2.12 -8.70
C GLY A 257 -20.55 1.68 -8.22
N ILE A 258 -20.30 0.39 -8.04
CA ILE A 258 -19.03 -0.18 -7.57
C ILE A 258 -17.81 0.34 -8.35
N ALA A 259 -17.97 0.68 -9.64
CA ALA A 259 -16.91 1.24 -10.47
C ALA A 259 -16.34 2.59 -9.98
N ALA A 260 -17.06 3.30 -9.11
CA ALA A 260 -16.60 4.54 -8.50
C ALA A 260 -15.99 4.33 -7.10
N HIS A 261 -16.13 3.13 -6.51
CA HIS A 261 -15.70 2.88 -5.14
C HIS A 261 -14.19 2.88 -5.00
N ASN A 262 -13.71 3.66 -4.07
CA ASN A 262 -12.36 3.54 -3.52
C ASN A 262 -12.34 2.53 -2.35
N THR A 263 -11.20 2.41 -1.68
CA THR A 263 -11.04 1.48 -0.56
C THR A 263 -11.90 1.87 0.65
N ASP A 264 -12.01 3.17 0.95
CA ASP A 264 -12.78 3.65 2.11
C ASP A 264 -14.29 3.44 1.90
N ASP A 265 -14.79 3.62 0.66
CA ASP A 265 -16.18 3.33 0.31
C ASP A 265 -16.50 1.85 0.56
N SER A 266 -15.63 0.95 0.07
CA SER A 266 -15.77 -0.49 0.23
C SER A 266 -15.72 -0.92 1.71
N MET A 267 -14.76 -0.39 2.45
CA MET A 267 -14.62 -0.65 3.89
C MET A 267 -15.84 -0.13 4.67
N THR A 268 -16.35 1.05 4.32
CA THR A 268 -17.53 1.66 4.96
C THR A 268 -18.75 0.77 4.80
N LEU A 269 -19.03 0.30 3.58
CA LEU A 269 -20.17 -0.60 3.35
C LEU A 269 -20.06 -1.90 4.15
N PHE A 270 -18.88 -2.48 4.24
CA PHE A 270 -18.67 -3.68 5.04
C PHE A 270 -18.86 -3.41 6.54
N VAL A 271 -18.28 -2.34 7.09
CA VAL A 271 -18.42 -1.95 8.50
C VAL A 271 -19.88 -1.63 8.86
N GLN A 272 -20.66 -1.09 7.92
CA GLN A 272 -22.11 -0.91 8.06
C GLN A 272 -22.91 -2.23 8.01
N GLY A 273 -22.24 -3.37 7.78
CA GLY A 273 -22.92 -4.67 7.70
C GLY A 273 -23.62 -4.94 6.36
N ARG A 274 -23.36 -4.12 5.34
CA ARG A 274 -24.04 -4.15 4.03
C ARG A 274 -23.38 -5.09 3.02
N SER A 275 -22.47 -5.97 3.46
CA SER A 275 -21.85 -6.94 2.57
C SER A 275 -21.46 -8.20 3.33
N ALA A 276 -21.53 -9.37 2.69
CA ALA A 276 -21.08 -10.65 3.25
C ALA A 276 -19.55 -10.78 3.20
N PHE A 277 -18.93 -10.29 2.12
CA PHE A 277 -17.48 -10.24 1.98
C PHE A 277 -17.03 -8.80 1.72
N GLY A 278 -15.97 -8.37 2.41
CA GLY A 278 -15.37 -7.04 2.28
C GLY A 278 -13.88 -7.13 1.98
N PHE A 279 -13.46 -6.48 0.91
CA PHE A 279 -12.07 -6.33 0.55
C PHE A 279 -11.53 -5.04 1.20
N GLY A 280 -10.48 -5.17 2.01
CA GLY A 280 -9.98 -4.02 2.75
C GLY A 280 -8.50 -4.11 3.09
N THR A 281 -8.02 -3.07 3.76
CA THR A 281 -6.71 -3.08 4.39
C THR A 281 -6.80 -3.68 5.80
N GLY A 282 -5.67 -3.91 6.44
CA GLY A 282 -5.66 -4.28 7.86
C GLY A 282 -6.36 -3.27 8.78
N GLY A 283 -6.46 -2.00 8.36
CA GLY A 283 -7.20 -0.95 9.10
C GLY A 283 -8.70 -1.19 9.27
N MET A 284 -9.31 -2.11 8.51
CA MET A 284 -10.69 -2.56 8.73
C MET A 284 -10.92 -3.03 10.17
N ILE A 285 -9.90 -3.63 10.80
CA ILE A 285 -9.99 -4.15 12.18
C ILE A 285 -10.29 -3.01 13.14
N SER A 286 -9.53 -1.92 13.07
CA SER A 286 -9.77 -0.76 13.95
C SER A 286 -11.09 -0.05 13.66
N ARG A 287 -11.51 0.00 12.40
CA ARG A 287 -12.83 0.56 12.04
C ARG A 287 -13.96 -0.27 12.60
N LEU A 288 -13.92 -1.60 12.51
CA LEU A 288 -14.92 -2.48 13.12
C LEU A 288 -14.99 -2.28 14.63
N MET A 289 -13.84 -2.20 15.31
CA MET A 289 -13.79 -1.98 16.76
C MET A 289 -14.40 -0.64 17.18
N LYS A 290 -14.16 0.42 16.40
CA LYS A 290 -14.56 1.79 16.71
C LYS A 290 -15.97 2.12 16.24
N GLU A 291 -16.31 1.76 15.00
CA GLU A 291 -17.52 2.20 14.32
C GLU A 291 -18.69 1.20 14.47
N ASN A 292 -18.38 -0.10 14.59
CA ASN A 292 -19.42 -1.16 14.76
C ASN A 292 -18.93 -2.33 15.61
N PRO A 293 -18.75 -2.14 16.93
CA PRO A 293 -18.27 -3.21 17.82
C PRO A 293 -19.19 -4.45 17.82
N ALA A 294 -20.51 -4.28 17.65
CA ALA A 294 -21.46 -5.38 17.57
C ALA A 294 -21.26 -6.28 16.33
N LEU A 295 -20.65 -5.74 15.28
CA LEU A 295 -20.31 -6.50 14.09
C LEU A 295 -18.95 -7.20 14.23
N PHE A 296 -18.04 -6.68 15.05
CA PHE A 296 -16.68 -7.20 15.21
C PHE A 296 -16.66 -8.70 15.51
N ASP A 297 -17.52 -9.18 16.41
CA ASP A 297 -17.59 -10.60 16.80
C ASP A 297 -18.13 -11.50 15.67
N LYS A 298 -18.92 -10.94 14.76
CA LYS A 298 -19.52 -11.64 13.61
C LYS A 298 -18.60 -11.69 12.38
N VAL A 299 -17.48 -10.99 12.41
CA VAL A 299 -16.53 -10.95 11.31
C VAL A 299 -15.40 -11.97 11.50
N GLY A 300 -14.89 -12.51 10.41
CA GLY A 300 -13.66 -13.29 10.33
C GLY A 300 -12.80 -12.81 9.18
N ILE A 301 -11.55 -13.27 9.11
CA ILE A 301 -10.64 -13.08 7.99
C ILE A 301 -10.51 -14.42 7.26
N LEU A 302 -10.66 -14.42 5.94
CA LEU A 302 -10.46 -15.62 5.13
C LEU A 302 -8.99 -16.04 5.11
N ASP A 303 -8.76 -17.33 5.02
CA ASP A 303 -7.50 -17.83 4.47
C ASP A 303 -7.32 -17.28 3.05
N VAL A 304 -6.06 -17.10 2.63
CA VAL A 304 -5.80 -16.76 1.23
C VAL A 304 -6.37 -17.85 0.34
N LEU A 305 -7.24 -17.45 -0.59
CA LEU A 305 -7.96 -18.38 -1.44
C LEU A 305 -7.01 -19.15 -2.36
N GLU A 306 -7.34 -20.41 -2.60
CA GLU A 306 -6.72 -21.20 -3.64
C GLU A 306 -7.42 -20.91 -4.97
N GLY A 307 -6.65 -20.48 -5.96
CA GLY A 307 -7.09 -20.28 -7.33
C GLY A 307 -6.54 -21.35 -8.27
N PRO A 308 -6.61 -21.12 -9.59
CA PRO A 308 -6.17 -22.07 -10.62
C PRO A 308 -4.71 -22.55 -10.53
N ALA A 309 -3.83 -21.78 -9.88
CA ALA A 309 -2.44 -22.20 -9.66
C ALA A 309 -2.26 -23.23 -8.52
N GLY A 310 -3.35 -23.58 -7.83
CA GLY A 310 -3.31 -24.51 -6.70
C GLY A 310 -2.55 -23.95 -5.47
N PRO A 311 -2.08 -24.84 -4.58
CA PRO A 311 -1.46 -24.43 -3.31
C PRO A 311 -0.23 -23.51 -3.47
N LYS A 312 0.54 -23.65 -4.55
CA LYS A 312 1.72 -22.81 -4.81
C LYS A 312 1.37 -21.36 -5.15
N GLY A 313 0.17 -21.15 -5.68
CA GLY A 313 -0.35 -19.81 -6.01
C GLY A 313 -1.12 -19.15 -4.87
N ARG A 314 -1.24 -19.76 -3.69
CA ARG A 314 -1.89 -19.16 -2.52
C ARG A 314 -1.09 -17.98 -1.97
N LEU A 315 -1.08 -16.89 -2.74
CA LEU A 315 -0.39 -15.65 -2.41
C LEU A 315 -1.39 -14.48 -2.40
N THR A 316 -1.06 -13.45 -1.66
CA THR A 316 -1.84 -12.21 -1.59
C THR A 316 -0.94 -10.99 -1.61
N ALA A 317 -1.46 -9.90 -2.15
CA ALA A 317 -0.78 -8.63 -2.16
C ALA A 317 -0.54 -8.12 -0.74
N ALA A 318 0.69 -7.75 -0.45
CA ALA A 318 1.05 -7.01 0.75
C ALA A 318 2.31 -6.18 0.47
N PHE A 319 2.51 -5.12 1.23
CA PHE A 319 3.51 -4.12 0.89
C PHE A 319 4.39 -3.84 2.10
N TYR A 320 5.67 -4.13 1.96
CA TYR A 320 6.69 -3.65 2.87
C TYR A 320 7.00 -2.19 2.51
N ASN A 321 6.55 -1.26 3.34
CA ASN A 321 6.76 0.15 3.10
C ASN A 321 8.15 0.57 3.59
N PRO A 322 8.90 1.31 2.75
CA PRO A 322 10.26 1.71 3.08
C PRO A 322 10.32 3.04 3.83
N MET A 323 11.35 3.17 4.66
CA MET A 323 11.96 4.45 5.00
C MET A 323 13.26 4.63 4.22
N PHE A 324 13.56 5.87 3.83
CA PHE A 324 14.75 6.20 3.05
C PHE A 324 15.20 7.64 3.25
N VAL A 325 16.43 7.91 2.85
CA VAL A 325 17.09 9.22 2.93
C VAL A 325 17.33 9.74 1.51
N TRP A 326 17.07 11.02 1.30
CA TRP A 326 17.35 11.67 0.03
C TRP A 326 18.82 12.10 -0.06
N LYS A 327 19.42 11.98 -1.25
CA LYS A 327 20.84 12.25 -1.52
C LYS A 327 21.28 13.69 -1.19
N HIS A 328 20.38 14.65 -1.37
CA HIS A 328 20.67 16.08 -1.12
C HIS A 328 20.69 16.45 0.36
N SER A 329 20.14 15.62 1.25
CA SER A 329 20.09 15.93 2.69
C SER A 329 21.49 16.25 3.26
N PRO A 330 21.70 17.39 3.87
CA PRO A 330 22.95 17.69 4.58
C PRO A 330 23.07 16.92 5.91
N GLY A 331 21.94 16.40 6.41
CA GLY A 331 21.84 15.66 7.69
C GLY A 331 21.79 14.13 7.55
N LYS A 332 22.40 13.53 6.52
CA LYS A 332 22.28 12.09 6.20
C LYS A 332 22.60 11.18 7.39
N GLU A 333 23.67 11.42 8.10
CA GLU A 333 24.06 10.59 9.25
C GLU A 333 23.05 10.71 10.40
N ALA A 334 22.54 11.90 10.66
CA ALA A 334 21.48 12.11 11.64
C ALA A 334 20.17 11.43 11.20
N ALA A 335 19.85 11.50 9.89
CA ALA A 335 18.70 10.82 9.31
C ALA A 335 18.80 9.29 9.42
N LYS A 336 19.96 8.71 9.10
CA LYS A 336 20.22 7.29 9.28
C LYS A 336 20.20 6.87 10.76
N THR A 337 20.70 7.72 11.67
CA THR A 337 20.61 7.52 13.13
C THR A 337 19.15 7.44 13.58
N PHE A 338 18.30 8.36 13.10
CA PHE A 338 16.87 8.31 13.37
C PHE A 338 16.23 7.03 12.84
N ILE A 339 16.46 6.66 11.59
CA ILE A 339 15.88 5.45 10.98
C ILE A 339 16.33 4.21 11.76
N LYS A 340 17.63 4.05 12.07
CA LYS A 340 18.15 2.93 12.86
C LYS A 340 17.47 2.81 14.23
N TRP A 341 17.18 3.94 14.88
CA TRP A 341 16.47 3.98 16.15
C TRP A 341 14.97 3.68 15.99
N PHE A 342 14.33 4.28 14.97
CA PHE A 342 12.88 4.23 14.76
C PHE A 342 12.37 2.82 14.43
N ILE A 343 13.11 2.09 13.61
CA ILE A 343 12.72 0.75 13.14
C ILE A 343 13.21 -0.42 14.02
N GLN A 344 13.67 -0.14 15.24
CA GLN A 344 13.99 -1.22 16.18
C GLN A 344 12.73 -1.94 16.68
N PRO A 345 12.80 -3.26 16.94
CA PRO A 345 11.69 -4.01 17.53
C PRO A 345 11.10 -3.29 18.75
N GLY A 346 9.78 -3.28 18.86
CA GLY A 346 9.05 -2.65 19.97
C GLY A 346 8.89 -1.12 19.89
N ARG A 347 9.69 -0.40 19.09
CA ARG A 347 9.62 1.07 19.02
C ARG A 347 8.32 1.59 18.43
N LEU A 348 7.74 0.87 17.50
CA LEU A 348 6.52 1.28 16.81
C LEU A 348 5.24 0.79 17.50
N GLU A 349 5.35 0.10 18.63
CA GLU A 349 4.21 -0.41 19.39
C GLU A 349 3.15 0.68 19.71
N PRO A 350 3.51 1.94 20.07
CA PRO A 350 2.54 3.02 20.24
C PRO A 350 1.71 3.28 18.97
N LEU A 351 2.31 3.21 17.79
CA LEU A 351 1.63 3.39 16.51
C LEU A 351 0.72 2.19 16.20
N TYR A 352 1.20 0.98 16.44
CA TYR A 352 0.41 -0.25 16.23
C TYR A 352 -0.83 -0.33 17.14
N ARG A 353 -0.74 0.22 18.37
CA ARG A 353 -1.89 0.28 19.30
C ARG A 353 -2.92 1.31 18.90
N THR A 354 -2.50 2.41 18.27
CA THR A 354 -3.38 3.54 17.91
C THR A 354 -4.40 3.14 16.84
N VAL A 355 -3.95 2.40 15.81
CA VAL A 355 -4.81 1.89 14.74
C VAL A 355 -4.54 0.40 14.51
N PRO A 356 -5.15 -0.49 15.32
CA PRO A 356 -4.90 -1.92 15.24
C PRO A 356 -5.14 -2.48 13.83
N GLY A 357 -4.13 -3.21 13.30
CA GLY A 357 -4.20 -3.85 12.00
C GLY A 357 -3.79 -2.98 10.81
N GLN A 358 -3.73 -1.65 10.94
CA GLN A 358 -3.33 -0.78 9.82
C GLN A 358 -1.85 -0.93 9.47
N HIS A 359 -1.02 -1.09 10.48
CA HIS A 359 0.42 -1.34 10.35
C HIS A 359 0.79 -2.64 11.02
N TRP A 360 1.55 -3.47 10.33
CA TRP A 360 2.04 -4.73 10.86
C TRP A 360 3.55 -4.62 11.05
N PRO A 361 4.08 -5.18 12.15
CA PRO A 361 5.52 -5.23 12.33
C PRO A 361 6.17 -6.08 11.23
N ILE A 362 7.43 -5.77 10.96
CA ILE A 362 8.27 -6.58 10.06
C ILE A 362 9.04 -7.66 10.81
N PHE A 363 9.16 -7.53 12.13
CA PHE A 363 9.91 -8.46 12.98
C PHE A 363 8.99 -9.50 13.63
N LYS A 364 9.43 -10.76 13.62
CA LYS A 364 8.72 -11.89 14.26
C LYS A 364 8.53 -11.68 15.76
N SER A 365 9.50 -11.05 16.43
CA SER A 365 9.44 -10.72 17.86
C SER A 365 8.27 -9.82 18.25
N ASP A 366 7.81 -8.97 17.35
CA ASP A 366 6.73 -8.00 17.61
C ASP A 366 5.33 -8.60 17.44
N ILE A 367 5.24 -9.88 17.05
CA ILE A 367 3.97 -10.57 16.79
C ILE A 367 3.41 -11.20 18.03
N GLY A 368 4.24 -11.87 18.83
CA GLY A 368 3.80 -12.58 20.03
C GLY A 368 3.37 -11.65 21.17
N THR A 369 3.12 -10.37 20.90
CA THR A 369 2.73 -9.37 21.89
C THR A 369 1.30 -9.55 22.38
N GLU A 370 1.01 -9.08 23.59
CA GLU A 370 -0.34 -9.11 24.17
C GLU A 370 -1.38 -8.41 23.26
N ARG A 371 -0.98 -7.36 22.56
CA ARG A 371 -1.83 -6.67 21.57
C ARG A 371 -2.38 -7.60 20.50
N VAL A 372 -1.56 -8.49 19.98
CA VAL A 372 -1.98 -9.42 18.92
C VAL A 372 -2.85 -10.52 19.52
N LYS A 373 -2.43 -11.12 20.64
CA LYS A 373 -3.14 -12.22 21.31
C LYS A 373 -4.54 -11.82 21.84
N SER A 374 -4.69 -10.57 22.26
CA SER A 374 -5.96 -10.05 22.77
C SER A 374 -6.96 -9.65 21.67
N ASN A 375 -6.55 -9.67 20.39
CA ASN A 375 -7.43 -9.31 19.28
C ASN A 375 -7.50 -10.43 18.25
N ARG A 376 -8.59 -11.16 18.25
CA ARG A 376 -8.83 -12.31 17.37
C ARG A 376 -8.59 -12.00 15.88
N LEU A 377 -9.02 -10.84 15.38
CA LEU A 377 -8.82 -10.49 13.96
C LEU A 377 -7.35 -10.17 13.65
N LEU A 378 -6.58 -9.64 14.61
CA LEU A 378 -5.13 -9.51 14.43
C LEU A 378 -4.46 -10.89 14.35
N GLU A 379 -4.87 -11.83 15.22
CA GLU A 379 -4.34 -13.19 15.20
C GLU A 379 -4.72 -13.93 13.91
N GLU A 380 -5.97 -13.80 13.45
CA GLU A 380 -6.41 -14.38 12.18
C GLU A 380 -5.62 -13.78 10.99
N ALA A 381 -5.42 -12.47 10.92
CA ALA A 381 -4.63 -11.85 9.85
C ALA A 381 -3.19 -12.36 9.86
N LEU A 382 -2.59 -12.48 11.04
CA LEU A 382 -1.23 -12.95 11.20
C LEU A 382 -1.04 -14.40 10.73
N THR A 383 -2.00 -15.26 11.02
CA THR A 383 -1.88 -16.69 10.70
C THR A 383 -2.37 -17.05 9.30
N LYS A 384 -3.36 -16.31 8.77
CA LYS A 384 -4.04 -16.62 7.51
C LYS A 384 -3.57 -15.77 6.31
N VAL A 385 -3.00 -14.58 6.55
CA VAL A 385 -2.66 -13.61 5.48
C VAL A 385 -1.16 -13.34 5.40
N VAL A 386 -0.54 -13.00 6.52
CA VAL A 386 0.89 -12.60 6.56
C VAL A 386 1.83 -13.67 5.97
N PRO A 387 1.67 -14.99 6.23
CA PRO A 387 2.56 -16.00 5.67
C PRO A 387 2.51 -16.13 4.15
N TYR A 388 1.44 -15.64 3.52
CA TYR A 388 1.20 -15.71 2.08
C TYR A 388 1.43 -14.35 1.39
N SER A 389 1.98 -13.39 2.13
CA SER A 389 2.14 -12.01 1.66
C SER A 389 3.31 -11.87 0.70
N THR A 390 3.05 -11.26 -0.45
CA THR A 390 4.04 -10.87 -1.46
C THR A 390 3.62 -9.59 -2.17
N ASP A 391 4.48 -9.04 -3.02
CA ASP A 391 4.15 -7.82 -3.74
C ASP A 391 4.50 -7.85 -5.25
N PHE A 392 4.40 -6.70 -5.93
CA PHE A 392 4.40 -6.54 -7.39
C PHE A 392 5.50 -7.30 -8.15
N ALA A 393 6.71 -7.33 -7.65
CA ALA A 393 7.82 -7.88 -8.39
C ALA A 393 8.00 -9.39 -8.21
N TYR A 394 7.20 -10.04 -7.35
CA TYR A 394 7.28 -11.49 -7.14
C TYR A 394 7.05 -12.26 -8.46
N PRO A 395 7.84 -13.29 -8.79
CA PRO A 395 8.91 -13.92 -7.98
C PRO A 395 10.29 -13.26 -8.08
N GLY A 396 10.45 -12.22 -8.87
CA GLY A 396 11.68 -11.43 -8.94
C GLY A 396 11.83 -10.43 -7.79
N PHE A 397 12.83 -9.57 -7.89
CA PHE A 397 13.06 -8.47 -6.95
C PHE A 397 12.67 -7.12 -7.56
N GLY A 398 12.64 -6.08 -6.73
CA GLY A 398 12.24 -4.74 -7.13
C GLY A 398 13.08 -4.15 -8.26
N ARG A 399 12.42 -3.42 -9.14
CA ARG A 399 13.01 -2.66 -10.25
C ARG A 399 12.48 -1.23 -10.21
N PRO A 400 13.24 -0.24 -10.73
CA PRO A 400 12.78 1.16 -10.80
C PRO A 400 11.44 1.34 -11.51
N GLU A 401 11.19 0.59 -12.57
CA GLU A 401 9.95 0.61 -13.35
C GLU A 401 8.71 0.30 -12.50
N MET A 402 8.88 -0.52 -11.47
CA MET A 402 7.79 -0.88 -10.56
C MET A 402 7.28 0.32 -9.76
N GLY A 403 8.13 1.32 -9.49
CA GLY A 403 7.73 2.56 -8.85
C GLY A 403 6.79 3.39 -9.73
N VAL A 404 7.05 3.42 -11.04
CA VAL A 404 6.19 4.10 -12.02
C VAL A 404 4.86 3.33 -12.19
N ILE A 405 4.94 2.01 -12.37
CA ILE A 405 3.77 1.14 -12.55
C ILE A 405 2.78 1.28 -11.38
N ASP A 406 3.30 1.27 -10.14
CA ASP A 406 2.51 1.46 -8.94
C ASP A 406 1.98 2.90 -8.82
N GLY A 407 2.83 3.89 -9.01
CA GLY A 407 2.49 5.31 -8.89
C GLY A 407 1.43 5.76 -9.90
N GLU A 408 1.50 5.29 -11.14
CA GLU A 408 0.54 5.55 -12.21
C GLU A 408 -0.70 4.63 -12.15
N LYS A 409 -0.76 3.71 -11.20
CA LYS A 409 -1.92 2.80 -10.96
C LYS A 409 -2.26 1.93 -12.17
N MET A 410 -1.25 1.42 -12.86
CA MET A 410 -1.44 0.73 -14.15
C MET A 410 -2.28 -0.55 -14.08
N PHE A 411 -2.54 -1.09 -12.87
CA PHE A 411 -3.42 -2.25 -12.66
C PHE A 411 -4.83 -1.89 -12.19
N ALA A 412 -5.06 -0.68 -11.71
CA ALA A 412 -6.39 -0.24 -11.31
C ALA A 412 -7.27 0.03 -12.52
N ALA A 413 -6.71 0.61 -13.58
CA ALA A 413 -7.43 0.91 -14.81
C ALA A 413 -8.11 -0.33 -15.44
N PRO A 414 -7.42 -1.48 -15.63
CA PRO A 414 -8.06 -2.70 -16.15
C PRO A 414 -9.29 -3.14 -15.35
N VAL A 415 -9.26 -3.09 -14.03
CA VAL A 415 -10.42 -3.46 -13.19
C VAL A 415 -11.59 -2.52 -13.45
N ASN A 416 -11.32 -1.22 -13.44
CA ASN A 416 -12.35 -0.20 -13.66
C ASN A 416 -12.96 -0.29 -15.05
N GLU A 417 -12.14 -0.39 -16.09
CA GLU A 417 -12.56 -0.44 -17.49
C GLU A 417 -13.46 -1.64 -17.79
N VAL A 418 -13.17 -2.80 -17.19
CA VAL A 418 -14.00 -4.00 -17.35
C VAL A 418 -15.31 -3.87 -16.55
N VAL A 419 -15.28 -3.35 -15.32
CA VAL A 419 -16.50 -3.17 -14.52
C VAL A 419 -17.44 -2.14 -15.13
N VAL A 420 -16.90 -1.07 -15.75
CA VAL A 420 -17.68 -0.09 -16.51
C VAL A 420 -18.19 -0.65 -17.83
N GLY A 421 -17.56 -1.70 -18.37
CA GLY A 421 -17.93 -2.33 -19.64
C GLY A 421 -17.30 -1.67 -20.86
N THR A 422 -16.26 -0.85 -20.71
CA THR A 422 -15.56 -0.19 -21.83
C THR A 422 -14.55 -1.11 -22.51
N LYS A 423 -14.06 -2.14 -21.82
CA LYS A 423 -13.13 -3.13 -22.36
C LYS A 423 -13.47 -4.55 -21.92
N THR A 424 -13.09 -5.53 -22.73
CA THR A 424 -13.03 -6.92 -22.27
C THR A 424 -11.81 -7.12 -21.37
N PRO A 425 -11.81 -8.14 -20.48
CA PRO A 425 -10.64 -8.44 -19.64
C PRO A 425 -9.35 -8.62 -20.44
N GLU A 426 -9.42 -9.32 -21.58
CA GLU A 426 -8.25 -9.53 -22.44
C GLU A 426 -7.71 -8.21 -22.99
N LYS A 427 -8.60 -7.35 -23.52
CA LYS A 427 -8.18 -6.05 -24.07
C LYS A 427 -7.59 -5.16 -22.97
N ALA A 428 -8.17 -5.14 -21.78
CA ALA A 428 -7.69 -4.34 -20.66
C ALA A 428 -6.27 -4.79 -20.20
N VAL A 429 -6.04 -6.10 -20.12
CA VAL A 429 -4.71 -6.67 -19.81
C VAL A 429 -3.69 -6.30 -20.88
N MET A 430 -4.04 -6.43 -22.16
CA MET A 430 -3.11 -6.13 -23.26
C MET A 430 -2.79 -4.63 -23.36
N ASP A 431 -3.77 -3.77 -23.17
CA ASP A 431 -3.56 -2.32 -23.19
C ASP A 431 -2.62 -1.91 -22.02
N ALA A 432 -2.87 -2.43 -20.82
CA ALA A 432 -1.99 -2.18 -19.67
C ALA A 432 -0.57 -2.73 -19.89
N HIS A 433 -0.43 -3.92 -20.48
CA HIS A 433 0.88 -4.45 -20.85
C HIS A 433 1.64 -3.53 -21.82
N ASN A 434 0.97 -3.02 -22.84
CA ASN A 434 1.58 -2.16 -23.84
C ASN A 434 2.06 -0.83 -23.21
N GLU A 435 1.32 -0.29 -22.25
CA GLU A 435 1.78 0.89 -21.49
C GLU A 435 2.99 0.56 -20.61
N MET A 436 2.95 -0.56 -19.86
CA MET A 436 4.09 -0.99 -19.04
C MET A 436 5.33 -1.25 -19.87
N LYS A 437 5.19 -1.87 -21.07
CA LYS A 437 6.29 -2.20 -21.96
C LYS A 437 7.15 -0.97 -22.32
N LYS A 438 6.55 0.21 -22.38
CA LYS A 438 7.27 1.47 -22.65
C LYS A 438 8.30 1.83 -21.57
N LEU A 439 8.18 1.26 -20.37
CA LEU A 439 9.09 1.48 -19.25
C LEU A 439 10.30 0.56 -19.28
N PHE A 440 10.23 -0.55 -20.00
CA PHE A 440 11.25 -1.61 -20.04
C PHE A 440 12.12 -1.54 -21.32
N THR A 441 12.28 -0.38 -21.88
CA THR A 441 13.10 -0.14 -23.09
C THR A 441 14.54 0.22 -22.75
#